data_00214d7fd1226f71f060da2bce479ccc
#
_entry.id   00214d7fd1226f71f060da2bce479ccc
#
_cell.length_a   1.000
_cell.length_b   1.000
_cell.length_c   1.000
_cell.angle_alpha   90.00
_cell.angle_beta   90.00
_cell.angle_gamma   90.00
#
_symmetry.space_group_name_H-M   'P 1'
#
loop_
_entity.id
_entity.type
_entity.pdbx_description
1 polymer ?
#
loop_
_entity_poly.entity_id
_entity_poly.type
_entity_poly.pdbx_seq_one_letter_code
_entity_poly.pdbx_strand_id
1 'polypeptide(L)'
;MTDEELEKVAAIVNQEIRKNYPLEESRAIPIGQAKKMGAMAIFGEKYGDLVRVVKFGESVELCGGTHAHATGQIGFFKIISESSVSAGVRRIEAITAAKAEEYILNYFKMLKEIDSMFKSNRGVLENVRELLNENEGLRKDVEKFTQESLRIMKEGWKNEKRVIRDINMIVKTVMMSPANVKDIAFQLKGELNNLILVIGGVFNNKPHLTVMFSDSLVKDFGLHAGQIVKDAAQEIKGGGGGQPFFATAGGSNPEGVSKALERAEKLILDKIH
;
A
#
# COMPACT_ATOMS: atom_id res chain seq x y z
N MET A 1 19.89 18.52 0.14
CA MET A 1 19.21 19.74 0.64
C MET A 1 17.88 19.32 1.21
N THR A 2 17.38 20.04 2.22
CA THR A 2 16.01 19.83 2.72
C THR A 2 14.99 20.53 1.82
N ASP A 3 13.73 20.15 1.91
CA ASP A 3 12.65 20.81 1.14
C ASP A 3 12.56 22.30 1.47
N GLU A 4 12.76 22.68 2.74
CA GLU A 4 12.77 24.08 3.17
C GLU A 4 13.95 24.87 2.56
N GLU A 5 15.12 24.26 2.38
CA GLU A 5 16.26 24.89 1.72
C GLU A 5 15.99 25.10 0.24
N LEU A 6 15.37 24.10 -0.43
CA LEU A 6 14.97 24.19 -1.84
C LEU A 6 13.90 25.27 -2.06
N GLU A 7 12.95 25.40 -1.15
CA GLU A 7 11.93 26.46 -1.18
C GLU A 7 12.58 27.85 -1.03
N LYS A 8 13.53 28.01 -0.10
CA LYS A 8 14.27 29.27 0.07
C LYS A 8 15.08 29.65 -1.17
N VAL A 9 15.76 28.67 -1.78
CA VAL A 9 16.50 28.89 -3.04
C VAL A 9 15.55 29.32 -4.16
N ALA A 10 14.43 28.61 -4.33
CA ALA A 10 13.44 28.98 -5.34
C ALA A 10 12.85 30.37 -5.11
N ALA A 11 12.60 30.74 -3.85
CA ALA A 11 12.10 32.08 -3.48
C ALA A 11 13.10 33.18 -3.84
N ILE A 12 14.40 32.99 -3.53
CA ILE A 12 15.47 33.92 -3.88
C ILE A 12 15.57 34.08 -5.39
N VAL A 13 15.63 32.98 -6.15
CA VAL A 13 15.72 33.02 -7.60
C VAL A 13 14.53 33.77 -8.20
N ASN A 14 13.30 33.48 -7.77
CA ASN A 14 12.11 34.20 -8.24
C ASN A 14 12.12 35.66 -7.85
N GLN A 15 12.70 36.03 -6.72
CA GLN A 15 12.89 37.42 -6.33
C GLN A 15 13.84 38.14 -7.28
N GLU A 16 14.98 37.55 -7.60
CA GLU A 16 15.97 38.15 -8.55
C GLU A 16 15.38 38.24 -9.97
N ILE A 17 14.61 37.25 -10.43
CA ILE A 17 13.89 37.30 -11.71
C ILE A 17 12.95 38.51 -11.75
N ARG A 18 12.19 38.77 -10.69
CA ARG A 18 11.23 39.89 -10.64
C ARG A 18 11.86 41.27 -10.62
N LYS A 19 13.14 41.38 -10.24
CA LYS A 19 13.88 42.65 -10.30
C LYS A 19 14.12 43.10 -11.75
N ASN A 20 13.95 42.20 -12.72
CA ASN A 20 14.04 42.46 -14.15
C ASN A 20 15.35 43.16 -14.55
N TYR A 21 16.47 42.70 -14.04
CA TYR A 21 17.78 43.22 -14.39
C TYR A 21 18.07 43.07 -15.86
N PRO A 22 18.48 44.13 -16.58
CA PRO A 22 18.91 44.03 -17.97
C PRO A 22 20.24 43.27 -18.07
N LEU A 23 20.45 42.62 -19.21
CA LEU A 23 21.73 42.02 -19.59
C LEU A 23 22.76 43.15 -19.82
N GLU A 24 23.82 43.15 -19.02
CA GLU A 24 25.03 43.92 -19.29
C GLU A 24 26.14 42.94 -19.74
N GLU A 25 26.74 43.17 -20.91
CA GLU A 25 27.80 42.29 -21.36
C GLU A 25 29.03 43.08 -21.82
N SER A 26 30.20 42.53 -21.52
CA SER A 26 31.49 43.02 -22.00
C SER A 26 32.21 41.91 -22.72
N ARG A 27 32.50 42.11 -24.00
CA ARG A 27 33.11 41.10 -24.89
C ARG A 27 34.60 41.36 -25.02
N ALA A 28 35.39 40.30 -25.14
CA ALA A 28 36.81 40.33 -25.41
C ALA A 28 37.62 41.22 -24.44
N ILE A 29 37.36 41.12 -23.14
CA ILE A 29 38.17 41.81 -22.11
C ILE A 29 39.23 40.87 -21.53
N PRO A 30 40.41 41.43 -21.13
CA PRO A 30 41.42 40.60 -20.50
C PRO A 30 40.89 39.90 -19.21
N ILE A 31 41.23 38.63 -19.03
CA ILE A 31 40.78 37.84 -17.91
C ILE A 31 41.12 38.48 -16.53
N GLY A 32 42.30 39.17 -16.45
CA GLY A 32 42.69 39.90 -15.25
C GLY A 32 41.75 41.07 -14.92
N GLN A 33 41.19 41.74 -15.95
CA GLN A 33 40.19 42.79 -15.78
C GLN A 33 38.85 42.23 -15.35
N ALA A 34 38.39 41.10 -15.98
CA ALA A 34 37.17 40.40 -15.60
C ALA A 34 37.18 39.98 -14.12
N LYS A 35 38.31 39.45 -13.62
CA LYS A 35 38.46 39.10 -12.22
C LYS A 35 38.36 40.33 -11.29
N LYS A 36 38.89 41.48 -11.68
CA LYS A 36 38.74 42.72 -10.94
C LYS A 36 37.30 43.23 -10.87
N MET A 37 36.48 42.89 -11.86
CA MET A 37 35.06 43.18 -11.89
C MET A 37 34.24 42.21 -10.98
N GLY A 38 34.89 41.27 -10.34
CA GLY A 38 34.23 40.28 -9.49
C GLY A 38 33.66 39.09 -10.25
N ALA A 39 34.04 38.91 -11.53
CA ALA A 39 33.48 37.81 -12.32
C ALA A 39 33.88 36.44 -11.78
N MET A 40 32.89 35.62 -11.49
CA MET A 40 33.09 34.24 -11.08
C MET A 40 33.44 33.38 -12.28
N ALA A 41 34.57 32.63 -12.16
CA ALA A 41 34.97 31.61 -13.12
C ALA A 41 34.55 30.25 -12.55
N ILE A 42 33.38 29.76 -12.99
CA ILE A 42 32.85 28.49 -12.57
C ILE A 42 33.35 27.40 -13.53
N PHE A 43 33.72 26.22 -13.00
CA PHE A 43 33.98 24.97 -13.73
C PHE A 43 35.38 24.75 -14.35
N GLY A 44 36.46 25.25 -13.83
CA GLY A 44 37.80 24.80 -14.26
C GLY A 44 38.04 24.84 -15.77
N GLU A 45 37.24 25.60 -16.52
CA GLU A 45 37.43 25.84 -17.94
C GLU A 45 38.76 26.59 -18.16
N LYS A 46 39.50 26.16 -19.16
CA LYS A 46 40.65 26.87 -19.63
C LYS A 46 40.21 28.13 -20.39
N TYR A 47 40.03 29.22 -19.65
CA TYR A 47 39.71 30.51 -20.26
C TYR A 47 40.91 31.03 -21.04
N GLY A 48 40.67 31.58 -22.23
CA GLY A 48 41.67 32.29 -22.99
C GLY A 48 42.05 33.62 -22.35
N ASP A 49 43.00 34.33 -22.92
CA ASP A 49 43.45 35.65 -22.48
C ASP A 49 42.34 36.71 -22.49
N LEU A 50 41.39 36.57 -23.44
CA LEU A 50 40.20 37.40 -23.58
C LEU A 50 38.96 36.61 -23.30
N VAL A 51 38.06 37.18 -22.50
CA VAL A 51 36.81 36.53 -22.02
C VAL A 51 35.60 37.42 -22.24
N ARG A 52 34.40 36.80 -22.27
CA ARG A 52 33.13 37.51 -22.22
C ARG A 52 32.60 37.49 -20.77
N VAL A 53 32.26 38.66 -20.28
CA VAL A 53 31.62 38.86 -18.96
C VAL A 53 30.17 39.17 -19.18
N VAL A 54 29.32 38.46 -18.44
CA VAL A 54 27.86 38.63 -18.40
C VAL A 54 27.51 39.10 -17.00
N LYS A 55 26.67 40.13 -16.91
CA LYS A 55 26.25 40.70 -15.62
C LYS A 55 24.73 40.90 -15.61
N PHE A 56 24.10 40.46 -14.52
CA PHE A 56 22.72 40.73 -14.16
C PHE A 56 22.65 41.23 -12.73
N GLY A 57 22.38 42.53 -12.53
CA GLY A 57 22.40 43.12 -11.21
C GLY A 57 23.78 42.96 -10.53
N GLU A 58 23.85 42.23 -9.44
CA GLU A 58 25.12 41.97 -8.71
C GLU A 58 25.85 40.70 -9.16
N SER A 59 25.17 39.81 -9.93
CA SER A 59 25.80 38.59 -10.47
C SER A 59 26.67 38.94 -11.67
N VAL A 60 27.95 38.56 -11.61
CA VAL A 60 28.95 38.80 -12.64
C VAL A 60 29.66 37.48 -12.94
N GLU A 61 29.55 36.98 -14.18
CA GLU A 61 30.08 35.66 -14.53
C GLU A 61 30.79 35.66 -15.88
N LEU A 62 31.73 34.72 -16.03
CA LEU A 62 32.33 34.41 -17.34
C LEU A 62 31.43 33.43 -18.06
N CYS A 63 30.85 33.83 -19.16
CA CYS A 63 29.96 32.95 -19.90
C CYS A 63 29.97 33.23 -21.42
N GLY A 64 30.23 32.18 -22.21
CA GLY A 64 30.18 32.23 -23.69
C GLY A 64 28.82 31.96 -24.29
N GLY A 65 27.81 31.51 -23.48
CA GLY A 65 26.50 31.08 -23.95
C GLY A 65 25.56 32.24 -24.28
N THR A 66 24.35 31.86 -24.77
CA THR A 66 23.27 32.82 -24.99
C THR A 66 22.51 33.11 -23.69
N HIS A 67 22.02 34.33 -23.54
CA HIS A 67 21.32 34.81 -22.36
C HIS A 67 20.02 35.52 -22.73
N ALA A 68 19.06 35.54 -21.80
CA ALA A 68 17.91 36.43 -21.90
C ALA A 68 18.36 37.90 -21.87
N HIS A 69 17.59 38.80 -22.46
CA HIS A 69 17.91 40.23 -22.45
C HIS A 69 17.66 40.90 -21.07
N ALA A 70 16.80 40.30 -20.25
CA ALA A 70 16.55 40.70 -18.89
C ALA A 70 16.07 39.50 -18.07
N THR A 71 16.35 39.52 -16.74
CA THR A 71 15.93 38.42 -15.86
C THR A 71 14.43 38.17 -15.81
N GLY A 72 13.61 39.22 -15.98
CA GLY A 72 12.15 39.07 -16.04
C GLY A 72 11.64 38.18 -17.16
N GLN A 73 12.39 38.03 -18.28
CA GLN A 73 12.04 37.14 -19.37
C GLN A 73 12.12 35.66 -19.04
N ILE A 74 12.81 35.29 -17.94
CA ILE A 74 12.90 33.91 -17.44
C ILE A 74 11.52 33.42 -16.95
N GLY A 75 10.68 34.33 -16.45
CA GLY A 75 9.37 34.00 -15.90
C GLY A 75 9.47 33.26 -14.57
N PHE A 76 8.40 32.55 -14.22
CA PHE A 76 8.37 31.82 -12.95
C PHE A 76 9.34 30.64 -12.97
N PHE A 77 10.15 30.53 -11.94
CA PHE A 77 11.10 29.44 -11.74
C PHE A 77 10.58 28.46 -10.70
N LYS A 78 10.59 27.17 -11.00
CA LYS A 78 10.21 26.08 -10.08
C LYS A 78 11.24 24.98 -10.10
N ILE A 79 11.78 24.61 -8.94
CA ILE A 79 12.60 23.42 -8.77
C ILE A 79 11.68 22.20 -8.81
N ILE A 80 12.03 21.22 -9.63
CA ILE A 80 11.28 19.96 -9.81
C ILE A 80 11.93 18.84 -9.02
N SER A 81 13.26 18.74 -9.04
CA SER A 81 14.00 17.70 -8.35
C SER A 81 15.37 18.17 -7.91
N GLU A 82 15.90 17.49 -6.91
CA GLU A 82 17.26 17.61 -6.44
C GLU A 82 17.80 16.22 -6.14
N SER A 83 18.98 15.91 -6.62
CA SER A 83 19.62 14.61 -6.45
C SER A 83 21.13 14.70 -6.25
N SER A 84 21.72 13.72 -5.59
CA SER A 84 23.18 13.57 -5.52
C SER A 84 23.68 12.88 -6.78
N VAL A 85 24.71 13.45 -7.41
CA VAL A 85 25.38 12.87 -8.59
C VAL A 85 26.66 12.15 -8.18
N SER A 86 27.43 12.76 -7.26
CA SER A 86 28.64 12.18 -6.69
C SER A 86 28.95 12.83 -5.34
N ALA A 87 29.99 12.40 -4.65
CA ALA A 87 30.40 12.99 -3.38
C ALA A 87 30.63 14.51 -3.54
N GLY A 88 29.84 15.30 -2.84
CA GLY A 88 29.89 16.76 -2.88
C GLY A 88 29.30 17.44 -4.12
N VAL A 89 28.73 16.68 -5.08
CA VAL A 89 28.09 17.23 -6.29
C VAL A 89 26.60 16.92 -6.29
N ARG A 90 25.80 17.97 -6.38
CA ARG A 90 24.33 17.86 -6.43
C ARG A 90 23.79 18.42 -7.75
N ARG A 91 22.72 17.81 -8.24
CA ARG A 91 21.99 18.23 -9.43
C ARG A 91 20.64 18.78 -9.01
N ILE A 92 20.34 19.99 -9.45
CA ILE A 92 19.01 20.60 -9.33
C ILE A 92 18.41 20.64 -10.73
N GLU A 93 17.18 20.15 -10.87
CA GLU A 93 16.39 20.28 -12.10
C GLU A 93 15.27 21.29 -11.84
N ALA A 94 15.14 22.25 -12.73
CA ALA A 94 14.16 23.31 -12.62
C ALA A 94 13.51 23.61 -13.96
N ILE A 95 12.33 24.18 -13.93
CA ILE A 95 11.58 24.66 -15.08
C ILE A 95 11.27 26.14 -14.94
N THR A 96 11.11 26.81 -16.10
CA THR A 96 10.80 28.24 -16.17
C THR A 96 9.77 28.51 -17.26
N ALA A 97 9.29 29.75 -17.34
CA ALA A 97 8.38 30.25 -18.38
C ALA A 97 7.21 29.31 -18.67
N ALA A 98 6.91 29.04 -19.92
CA ALA A 98 5.76 28.22 -20.35
C ALA A 98 5.73 26.81 -19.72
N LYS A 99 6.89 26.20 -19.49
CA LYS A 99 6.95 24.91 -18.80
C LYS A 99 6.51 24.98 -17.34
N ALA A 100 6.86 26.05 -16.66
CA ALA A 100 6.41 26.26 -15.29
C ALA A 100 4.92 26.59 -15.21
N GLU A 101 4.40 27.34 -16.17
CA GLU A 101 2.96 27.61 -16.31
C GLU A 101 2.17 26.33 -16.57
N GLU A 102 2.59 25.52 -17.54
CA GLU A 102 1.98 24.20 -17.84
C GLU A 102 1.95 23.29 -16.60
N TYR A 103 3.06 23.25 -15.87
CA TYR A 103 3.17 22.47 -14.64
C TYR A 103 2.12 22.91 -13.60
N ILE A 104 2.02 24.21 -13.34
CA ILE A 104 1.06 24.76 -12.38
C ILE A 104 -0.38 24.49 -12.83
N LEU A 105 -0.70 24.77 -14.09
CA LEU A 105 -2.04 24.55 -14.63
C LEU A 105 -2.47 23.09 -14.56
N ASN A 106 -1.56 22.13 -14.77
CA ASN A 106 -1.85 20.72 -14.60
C ASN A 106 -2.19 20.35 -13.16
N TYR A 107 -1.51 20.94 -12.16
CA TYR A 107 -1.87 20.76 -10.75
C TYR A 107 -3.25 21.33 -10.42
N PHE A 108 -3.55 22.53 -10.92
CA PHE A 108 -4.90 23.10 -10.72
C PHE A 108 -6.00 22.26 -11.36
N LYS A 109 -5.73 21.74 -12.55
CA LYS A 109 -6.66 20.83 -13.24
C LYS A 109 -6.91 19.58 -12.41
N MET A 110 -5.85 18.93 -11.92
CA MET A 110 -5.95 17.74 -11.08
C MET A 110 -6.73 18.02 -9.79
N LEU A 111 -6.46 19.13 -9.10
CA LEU A 111 -7.20 19.53 -7.90
C LEU A 111 -8.68 19.75 -8.19
N LYS A 112 -9.00 20.39 -9.34
CA LYS A 112 -10.38 20.58 -9.76
C LYS A 112 -11.09 19.27 -10.10
N GLU A 113 -10.39 18.33 -10.73
CA GLU A 113 -10.91 16.98 -10.99
C GLU A 113 -11.23 16.25 -9.68
N ILE A 114 -10.32 16.27 -8.72
CA ILE A 114 -10.54 15.65 -7.39
C ILE A 114 -11.74 16.32 -6.70
N ASP A 115 -11.80 17.65 -6.70
CA ASP A 115 -12.91 18.37 -6.07
C ASP A 115 -14.27 18.03 -6.70
N SER A 116 -14.30 17.82 -8.02
CA SER A 116 -15.51 17.42 -8.74
C SER A 116 -16.02 16.01 -8.40
N MET A 117 -15.21 15.15 -7.80
CA MET A 117 -15.62 13.82 -7.33
C MET A 117 -16.50 13.90 -6.07
N PHE A 118 -16.45 15.02 -5.36
CA PHE A 118 -17.22 15.26 -4.15
C PHE A 118 -18.45 16.13 -4.45
N LYS A 119 -19.57 15.82 -3.82
CA LYS A 119 -20.81 16.61 -3.93
C LYS A 119 -20.86 17.79 -2.95
N SER A 120 -19.80 18.03 -2.24
CA SER A 120 -19.68 19.02 -1.16
C SER A 120 -18.80 20.19 -1.60
N ASN A 121 -19.12 21.40 -1.16
CA ASN A 121 -18.36 22.63 -1.41
C ASN A 121 -17.33 22.96 -0.31
N ARG A 122 -16.90 21.97 0.49
CA ARG A 122 -15.99 22.17 1.64
C ARG A 122 -14.51 22.23 1.26
N GLY A 123 -14.18 21.99 -0.01
CA GLY A 123 -12.82 21.92 -0.50
C GLY A 123 -12.19 20.52 -0.42
N VAL A 124 -11.22 20.27 -1.30
CA VAL A 124 -10.60 18.94 -1.54
C VAL A 124 -10.06 18.32 -0.26
N LEU A 125 -9.32 19.08 0.53
CA LEU A 125 -8.65 18.54 1.73
C LEU A 125 -9.64 18.04 2.78
N GLU A 126 -10.72 18.81 3.00
CA GLU A 126 -11.73 18.45 3.98
C GLU A 126 -12.57 17.26 3.53
N ASN A 127 -12.93 17.23 2.24
CA ASN A 127 -13.62 16.09 1.64
C ASN A 127 -12.83 14.79 1.74
N VAL A 128 -11.50 14.83 1.50
CA VAL A 128 -10.63 13.65 1.65
C VAL A 128 -10.53 13.20 3.11
N ARG A 129 -10.43 14.13 4.07
CA ARG A 129 -10.43 13.78 5.50
C ARG A 129 -11.74 13.11 5.91
N GLU A 130 -12.87 13.65 5.48
CA GLU A 130 -14.18 13.07 5.77
C GLU A 130 -14.29 11.64 5.18
N LEU A 131 -13.88 11.45 3.93
CA LEU A 131 -13.86 10.14 3.27
C LEU A 131 -12.99 9.11 4.02
N LEU A 132 -11.82 9.52 4.50
CA LEU A 132 -10.94 8.65 5.29
C LEU A 132 -11.58 8.26 6.62
N ASN A 133 -12.21 9.20 7.32
CA ASN A 133 -12.91 8.96 8.59
C ASN A 133 -14.13 8.04 8.38
N GLU A 134 -14.92 8.26 7.32
CA GLU A 134 -16.05 7.39 6.96
C GLU A 134 -15.57 5.97 6.65
N ASN A 135 -14.50 5.82 5.87
CA ASN A 135 -13.94 4.51 5.54
C ASN A 135 -13.46 3.76 6.79
N GLU A 136 -12.84 4.48 7.75
CA GLU A 136 -12.44 3.87 9.04
C GLU A 136 -13.67 3.46 9.86
N GLY A 137 -14.71 4.28 9.89
CA GLY A 137 -15.99 3.95 10.53
C GLY A 137 -16.63 2.70 9.93
N LEU A 138 -16.77 2.66 8.61
CA LEU A 138 -17.34 1.52 7.89
C LEU A 138 -16.55 0.22 8.13
N ARG A 139 -15.23 0.29 8.19
CA ARG A 139 -14.40 -0.89 8.52
C ARG A 139 -14.69 -1.43 9.92
N LYS A 140 -14.83 -0.56 10.91
CA LYS A 140 -15.18 -0.94 12.29
C LYS A 140 -16.58 -1.57 12.35
N ASP A 141 -17.53 -1.00 11.61
CA ASP A 141 -18.90 -1.54 11.55
C ASP A 141 -18.93 -2.92 10.88
N VAL A 142 -18.23 -3.09 9.76
CA VAL A 142 -18.11 -4.40 9.08
C VAL A 142 -17.49 -5.44 10.02
N GLU A 143 -16.44 -5.08 10.75
CA GLU A 143 -15.81 -5.99 11.71
C GLU A 143 -16.78 -6.38 12.83
N LYS A 144 -17.49 -5.40 13.40
CA LYS A 144 -18.51 -5.64 14.45
C LYS A 144 -19.63 -6.56 13.95
N PHE A 145 -20.21 -6.30 12.78
CA PHE A 145 -21.24 -7.15 12.19
C PHE A 145 -20.72 -8.56 11.88
N THR A 146 -19.47 -8.66 11.42
CA THR A 146 -18.83 -9.97 11.20
C THR A 146 -18.75 -10.75 12.50
N GLN A 147 -18.24 -10.15 13.59
CA GLN A 147 -18.12 -10.80 14.89
C GLN A 147 -19.49 -11.22 15.45
N GLU A 148 -20.51 -10.38 15.31
CA GLU A 148 -21.86 -10.73 15.74
C GLU A 148 -22.44 -11.87 14.93
N SER A 149 -22.26 -11.89 13.63
CA SER A 149 -22.69 -12.99 12.75
C SER A 149 -21.99 -14.30 13.11
N LEU A 150 -20.68 -14.26 13.38
CA LEU A 150 -19.93 -15.44 13.83
C LEU A 150 -20.45 -15.99 15.18
N ARG A 151 -20.79 -15.08 16.11
CA ARG A 151 -21.39 -15.46 17.41
C ARG A 151 -22.73 -16.18 17.23
N ILE A 152 -23.62 -15.62 16.40
CA ILE A 152 -24.94 -16.23 16.11
C ILE A 152 -24.75 -17.60 15.46
N MET A 153 -23.87 -17.72 14.47
CA MET A 153 -23.58 -19.00 13.84
C MET A 153 -23.02 -20.03 14.82
N LYS A 154 -22.10 -19.63 15.67
CA LYS A 154 -21.52 -20.50 16.70
C LYS A 154 -22.61 -21.08 17.61
N GLU A 155 -23.50 -20.22 18.11
CA GLU A 155 -24.62 -20.70 18.96
C GLU A 155 -25.58 -21.61 18.19
N GLY A 156 -25.88 -21.30 16.92
CA GLY A 156 -26.66 -22.19 16.04
C GLY A 156 -26.00 -23.56 15.91
N TRP A 157 -24.71 -23.63 15.68
CA TRP A 157 -23.99 -24.90 15.55
C TRP A 157 -23.97 -25.70 16.86
N LYS A 158 -23.88 -25.04 18.01
CA LYS A 158 -23.99 -25.71 19.32
C LYS A 158 -25.35 -26.35 19.52
N ASN A 159 -26.42 -25.71 19.07
CA ASN A 159 -27.77 -26.23 19.20
C ASN A 159 -28.06 -27.37 18.20
N GLU A 160 -27.42 -27.37 17.05
CA GLU A 160 -27.58 -28.37 16.02
C GLU A 160 -26.54 -29.50 16.07
N LYS A 161 -25.74 -29.58 17.13
CA LYS A 161 -24.79 -30.66 17.30
C LYS A 161 -25.47 -32.01 17.48
N ARG A 162 -24.89 -33.04 16.91
CA ARG A 162 -25.28 -34.43 17.17
C ARG A 162 -24.48 -34.98 18.35
N VAL A 163 -25.11 -35.66 19.27
CA VAL A 163 -24.44 -36.33 20.37
C VAL A 163 -24.41 -37.83 20.11
N ILE A 164 -23.19 -38.39 20.00
CA ILE A 164 -22.94 -39.82 19.79
C ILE A 164 -22.17 -40.30 21.01
N ARG A 165 -22.84 -41.16 21.85
CA ARG A 165 -22.32 -41.47 23.21
C ARG A 165 -22.11 -40.19 24.02
N ASP A 166 -20.87 -39.83 24.38
CA ASP A 166 -20.52 -38.58 25.05
C ASP A 166 -19.72 -37.61 24.15
N ILE A 167 -19.86 -37.77 22.85
CA ILE A 167 -19.13 -36.99 21.85
C ILE A 167 -20.06 -35.98 21.18
N ASN A 168 -19.71 -34.69 21.24
CA ASN A 168 -20.40 -33.62 20.54
C ASN A 168 -19.86 -33.51 19.10
N MET A 169 -20.66 -33.88 18.12
CA MET A 169 -20.27 -33.85 16.70
C MET A 169 -20.98 -32.75 15.95
N ILE A 170 -20.24 -31.92 15.26
CA ILE A 170 -20.72 -30.81 14.40
C ILE A 170 -20.13 -30.98 13.02
N VAL A 171 -20.98 -31.18 12.02
CA VAL A 171 -20.60 -31.23 10.60
C VAL A 171 -21.41 -30.18 9.84
N LYS A 172 -20.74 -29.23 9.19
CA LYS A 172 -21.40 -28.10 8.52
C LYS A 172 -20.74 -27.73 7.19
N THR A 173 -21.57 -27.27 6.26
CA THR A 173 -21.12 -26.54 5.06
C THR A 173 -21.34 -25.06 5.26
N VAL A 174 -20.35 -24.24 4.92
CA VAL A 174 -20.38 -22.79 5.15
C VAL A 174 -19.85 -21.99 3.96
N MET A 175 -20.30 -20.74 3.86
CA MET A 175 -19.79 -19.77 2.90
C MET A 175 -19.06 -18.65 3.66
N MET A 176 -17.94 -18.98 4.29
CA MET A 176 -17.12 -18.03 5.05
C MET A 176 -15.63 -18.27 4.87
N SER A 177 -14.81 -17.30 5.28
CA SER A 177 -13.37 -17.42 5.17
C SER A 177 -12.81 -18.53 6.07
N PRO A 178 -11.73 -19.23 5.67
CA PRO A 178 -11.04 -20.18 6.54
C PRO A 178 -10.62 -19.61 7.89
N ALA A 179 -10.30 -18.30 7.95
CA ALA A 179 -9.97 -17.60 9.20
C ALA A 179 -11.15 -17.57 10.16
N ASN A 180 -12.33 -17.19 9.70
CA ASN A 180 -13.54 -17.14 10.52
C ASN A 180 -13.96 -18.55 10.99
N VAL A 181 -13.81 -19.57 10.12
CA VAL A 181 -14.04 -20.97 10.51
C VAL A 181 -13.11 -21.39 11.62
N LYS A 182 -11.82 -21.03 11.52
CA LYS A 182 -10.84 -21.30 12.56
C LYS A 182 -11.22 -20.65 13.89
N ASP A 183 -11.61 -19.39 13.87
CA ASP A 183 -12.00 -18.64 15.08
C ASP A 183 -13.19 -19.29 15.79
N ILE A 184 -14.26 -19.65 15.06
CA ILE A 184 -15.40 -20.38 15.61
C ILE A 184 -14.96 -21.76 16.14
N ALA A 185 -14.11 -22.48 15.40
CA ALA A 185 -13.67 -23.80 15.80
C ALA A 185 -12.94 -23.80 17.14
N PHE A 186 -12.02 -22.83 17.34
CA PHE A 186 -11.31 -22.69 18.63
C PHE A 186 -12.20 -22.24 19.76
N GLN A 187 -13.19 -21.38 19.51
CA GLN A 187 -14.18 -20.99 20.53
C GLN A 187 -15.03 -22.21 20.93
N LEU A 188 -15.53 -22.98 19.96
CA LEU A 188 -16.32 -24.19 20.24
C LEU A 188 -15.52 -25.25 20.99
N LYS A 189 -14.23 -25.43 20.67
CA LYS A 189 -13.34 -26.33 21.42
C LYS A 189 -13.20 -25.92 22.88
N GLY A 190 -13.19 -24.60 23.18
CA GLY A 190 -13.14 -24.09 24.55
C GLY A 190 -14.46 -24.23 25.32
N GLU A 191 -15.59 -24.33 24.62
CA GLU A 191 -16.93 -24.36 25.23
C GLU A 191 -17.55 -25.76 25.31
N LEU A 192 -17.16 -26.68 24.42
CA LEU A 192 -17.70 -28.02 24.32
C LEU A 192 -16.64 -29.08 24.64
N ASN A 193 -16.93 -29.93 25.61
CA ASN A 193 -16.13 -31.13 25.87
C ASN A 193 -16.36 -32.16 24.77
N ASN A 194 -15.37 -33.01 24.53
CA ASN A 194 -15.45 -34.11 23.57
C ASN A 194 -16.00 -33.67 22.20
N LEU A 195 -15.43 -32.57 21.66
CA LEU A 195 -15.86 -32.00 20.39
C LEU A 195 -15.20 -32.67 19.18
N ILE A 196 -16.00 -33.07 18.22
CA ILE A 196 -15.62 -33.34 16.83
C ILE A 196 -16.24 -32.26 15.96
N LEU A 197 -15.44 -31.51 15.25
CA LEU A 197 -15.89 -30.46 14.35
C LEU A 197 -15.33 -30.73 12.93
N VAL A 198 -16.21 -30.81 11.94
CA VAL A 198 -15.86 -30.94 10.53
C VAL A 198 -16.58 -29.86 9.73
N ILE A 199 -15.87 -28.93 9.18
CA ILE A 199 -16.42 -27.83 8.40
C ILE A 199 -15.84 -27.85 7.00
N GLY A 200 -16.72 -27.93 6.01
CA GLY A 200 -16.40 -27.69 4.61
C GLY A 200 -16.98 -26.36 4.14
N GLY A 201 -16.29 -25.67 3.27
CA GLY A 201 -16.81 -24.41 2.76
C GLY A 201 -16.23 -24.00 1.43
N VAL A 202 -16.84 -22.97 0.85
CA VAL A 202 -16.33 -22.29 -0.34
C VAL A 202 -16.22 -20.81 -0.01
N PHE A 203 -15.04 -20.25 -0.22
CA PHE A 203 -14.80 -18.83 -0.06
C PHE A 203 -13.99 -18.29 -1.25
N ASN A 204 -14.47 -17.22 -1.89
CA ASN A 204 -13.88 -16.67 -3.12
C ASN A 204 -13.63 -17.74 -4.19
N ASN A 205 -14.63 -18.60 -4.40
CA ASN A 205 -14.61 -19.73 -5.35
C ASN A 205 -13.53 -20.81 -5.05
N LYS A 206 -12.96 -20.81 -3.85
CA LYS A 206 -11.98 -21.80 -3.39
C LYS A 206 -12.57 -22.65 -2.28
N PRO A 207 -12.58 -23.98 -2.43
CA PRO A 207 -13.05 -24.88 -1.39
C PRO A 207 -12.02 -25.00 -0.28
N HIS A 208 -12.51 -25.17 0.94
CA HIS A 208 -11.69 -25.46 2.11
C HIS A 208 -12.36 -26.49 3.01
N LEU A 209 -11.55 -27.19 3.78
CA LEU A 209 -11.97 -28.16 4.80
C LEU A 209 -11.24 -27.86 6.09
N THR A 210 -11.94 -27.95 7.20
CA THR A 210 -11.38 -27.79 8.56
C THR A 210 -11.88 -28.93 9.42
N VAL A 211 -10.95 -29.59 10.11
CA VAL A 211 -11.25 -30.65 11.10
C VAL A 211 -10.62 -30.26 12.42
N MET A 212 -11.39 -30.40 13.51
CA MET A 212 -10.91 -30.14 14.86
C MET A 212 -11.46 -31.19 15.84
N PHE A 213 -10.64 -31.57 16.80
CA PHE A 213 -10.97 -32.50 17.89
C PHE A 213 -10.60 -31.89 19.23
N SER A 214 -11.34 -32.25 20.27
CA SER A 214 -10.90 -32.09 21.66
C SER A 214 -9.68 -32.96 21.93
N ASP A 215 -8.80 -32.53 22.84
CA ASP A 215 -7.56 -33.23 23.13
C ASP A 215 -7.78 -34.62 23.78
N SER A 216 -8.92 -34.79 24.49
CA SER A 216 -9.37 -36.09 25.01
C SER A 216 -9.57 -37.11 23.87
N LEU A 217 -10.31 -36.72 22.83
CA LEU A 217 -10.61 -37.62 21.72
C LEU A 217 -9.39 -38.00 20.89
N VAL A 218 -8.41 -37.11 20.79
CA VAL A 218 -7.11 -37.42 20.18
C VAL A 218 -6.40 -38.53 20.94
N LYS A 219 -6.42 -38.47 22.27
CA LYS A 219 -5.75 -39.46 23.15
C LYS A 219 -6.50 -40.77 23.23
N ASP A 220 -7.84 -40.71 23.43
CA ASP A 220 -8.65 -41.88 23.73
C ASP A 220 -8.93 -42.76 22.49
N PHE A 221 -9.11 -42.10 21.30
CA PHE A 221 -9.46 -42.79 20.06
C PHE A 221 -8.37 -42.73 18.99
N GLY A 222 -7.20 -42.12 19.28
CA GLY A 222 -6.12 -41.98 18.30
C GLY A 222 -6.53 -41.16 17.08
N LEU A 223 -7.46 -40.21 17.23
CA LEU A 223 -7.91 -39.34 16.15
C LEU A 223 -6.79 -38.39 15.73
N HIS A 224 -6.66 -38.20 14.42
CA HIS A 224 -5.63 -37.29 13.89
C HIS A 224 -6.21 -36.46 12.76
N ALA A 225 -6.54 -35.19 13.04
CA ALA A 225 -7.15 -34.25 12.10
C ALA A 225 -6.35 -34.11 10.81
N GLY A 226 -5.02 -34.07 10.89
CA GLY A 226 -4.16 -33.94 9.71
C GLY A 226 -4.27 -35.10 8.73
N GLN A 227 -4.44 -36.35 9.22
CA GLN A 227 -4.64 -37.54 8.36
C GLN A 227 -6.01 -37.50 7.70
N ILE A 228 -7.05 -37.19 8.47
CA ILE A 228 -8.44 -37.14 7.97
C ILE A 228 -8.59 -36.02 6.91
N VAL A 229 -8.05 -34.84 7.19
CA VAL A 229 -8.09 -33.72 6.23
C VAL A 229 -7.33 -34.08 4.95
N LYS A 230 -6.18 -34.72 5.05
CA LYS A 230 -5.36 -35.09 3.88
C LYS A 230 -6.11 -36.10 2.97
N ASP A 231 -6.85 -37.00 3.56
CA ASP A 231 -7.62 -38.02 2.84
C ASP A 231 -8.86 -37.37 2.20
N ALA A 232 -9.66 -36.65 2.99
CA ALA A 232 -10.89 -36.00 2.53
C ALA A 232 -10.63 -34.89 1.49
N ALA A 233 -9.47 -34.21 1.54
CA ALA A 233 -9.11 -33.15 0.60
C ALA A 233 -8.95 -33.62 -0.85
N GLN A 234 -8.83 -34.92 -1.10
CA GLN A 234 -8.80 -35.47 -2.44
C GLN A 234 -10.09 -35.15 -3.22
N GLU A 235 -11.24 -35.13 -2.55
CA GLU A 235 -12.53 -34.83 -3.16
C GLU A 235 -12.63 -33.40 -3.66
N ILE A 236 -11.95 -32.47 -3.00
CA ILE A 236 -11.86 -31.06 -3.43
C ILE A 236 -10.66 -30.78 -4.35
N LYS A 237 -9.99 -31.83 -4.86
CA LYS A 237 -8.75 -31.75 -5.65
C LYS A 237 -7.73 -30.85 -4.97
N GLY A 238 -7.49 -31.12 -3.71
CA GLY A 238 -6.70 -30.26 -2.85
C GLY A 238 -5.72 -31.04 -1.98
N GLY A 239 -5.11 -30.32 -1.06
CA GLY A 239 -4.20 -30.87 -0.06
C GLY A 239 -4.28 -30.06 1.22
N GLY A 240 -3.83 -30.68 2.29
CA GLY A 240 -3.86 -30.05 3.59
C GLY A 240 -3.09 -30.83 4.62
N GLY A 241 -3.14 -30.39 5.85
CA GLY A 241 -2.47 -31.01 6.98
C GLY A 241 -2.63 -30.18 8.24
N GLY A 242 -2.01 -30.62 9.29
CA GLY A 242 -2.05 -29.92 10.58
C GLY A 242 -1.67 -30.84 11.73
N GLN A 243 -2.04 -30.40 12.91
CA GLN A 243 -1.80 -31.11 14.17
C GLN A 243 -2.86 -32.21 14.37
N PRO A 244 -2.64 -33.16 15.31
CA PRO A 244 -3.65 -34.18 15.63
C PRO A 244 -5.02 -33.61 16.01
N PHE A 245 -5.06 -32.48 16.69
CA PHE A 245 -6.31 -31.86 17.14
C PHE A 245 -6.91 -30.85 16.16
N PHE A 246 -6.14 -30.32 15.20
CA PHE A 246 -6.60 -29.30 14.26
C PHE A 246 -5.86 -29.37 12.92
N ALA A 247 -6.61 -29.42 11.84
CA ALA A 247 -6.04 -29.41 10.48
C ALA A 247 -6.97 -28.72 9.49
N THR A 248 -6.37 -28.20 8.42
CA THR A 248 -7.09 -27.53 7.33
C THR A 248 -6.59 -28.01 5.97
N ALA A 249 -7.46 -27.96 4.97
CA ALA A 249 -7.12 -28.15 3.57
C ALA A 249 -7.74 -27.09 2.69
N GLY A 250 -7.12 -26.86 1.55
CA GLY A 250 -7.66 -26.08 0.44
C GLY A 250 -7.63 -26.90 -0.84
N GLY A 251 -8.46 -26.53 -1.81
CA GLY A 251 -8.55 -27.25 -3.08
C GLY A 251 -8.97 -26.36 -4.24
N SER A 252 -9.24 -26.98 -5.37
CA SER A 252 -9.67 -26.31 -6.61
C SER A 252 -11.03 -26.74 -7.11
N ASN A 253 -11.68 -27.72 -6.46
CA ASN A 253 -12.97 -28.25 -6.84
C ASN A 253 -14.05 -27.95 -5.78
N PRO A 254 -14.83 -26.83 -5.92
CA PRO A 254 -15.88 -26.49 -4.96
C PRO A 254 -17.01 -27.51 -4.86
N GLU A 255 -17.33 -28.22 -5.95
CA GLU A 255 -18.40 -29.21 -5.98
C GLU A 255 -18.06 -30.46 -5.13
N GLY A 256 -16.79 -30.66 -4.83
CA GLY A 256 -16.34 -31.79 -4.02
C GLY A 256 -16.53 -31.60 -2.51
N VAL A 257 -16.94 -30.43 -2.02
CA VAL A 257 -17.04 -30.12 -0.59
C VAL A 257 -17.96 -31.10 0.16
N SER A 258 -19.13 -31.38 -0.36
CA SER A 258 -20.07 -32.34 0.28
C SER A 258 -19.46 -33.73 0.41
N LYS A 259 -18.83 -34.23 -0.64
CA LYS A 259 -18.14 -35.53 -0.62
C LYS A 259 -16.98 -35.54 0.36
N ALA A 260 -16.22 -34.44 0.44
CA ALA A 260 -15.13 -34.31 1.40
C ALA A 260 -15.62 -34.37 2.86
N LEU A 261 -16.76 -33.73 3.15
CA LEU A 261 -17.39 -33.81 4.47
C LEU A 261 -17.87 -35.23 4.80
N GLU A 262 -18.58 -35.91 3.89
CA GLU A 262 -19.04 -37.29 4.06
C GLU A 262 -17.86 -38.25 4.30
N ARG A 263 -16.77 -38.07 3.53
CA ARG A 263 -15.56 -38.88 3.67
C ARG A 263 -14.87 -38.65 5.00
N ALA A 264 -14.72 -37.36 5.44
CA ALA A 264 -14.17 -37.05 6.74
C ALA A 264 -15.03 -37.61 7.87
N GLU A 265 -16.34 -37.45 7.80
CA GLU A 265 -17.27 -37.97 8.80
C GLU A 265 -17.18 -39.51 8.90
N LYS A 266 -17.16 -40.23 7.77
CA LYS A 266 -17.00 -41.68 7.76
C LYS A 266 -15.71 -42.13 8.41
N LEU A 267 -14.57 -41.53 8.03
CA LEU A 267 -13.29 -41.87 8.61
C LEU A 267 -13.22 -41.64 10.13
N ILE A 268 -13.97 -40.65 10.62
CA ILE A 268 -14.08 -40.37 12.06
C ILE A 268 -14.93 -41.42 12.76
N LEU A 269 -16.13 -41.73 12.19
CA LEU A 269 -17.05 -42.70 12.75
C LEU A 269 -16.44 -44.08 12.84
N ASP A 270 -15.69 -44.52 11.83
CA ASP A 270 -15.03 -45.83 11.80
C ASP A 270 -13.97 -45.97 12.94
N LYS A 271 -13.50 -44.88 13.53
CA LYS A 271 -12.54 -44.88 14.64
C LYS A 271 -13.16 -44.79 16.02
N ILE A 272 -14.37 -44.25 16.14
CA ILE A 272 -15.05 -44.09 17.43
C ILE A 272 -16.09 -45.17 17.72
N HIS A 273 -16.36 -46.03 16.74
CA HIS A 273 -17.16 -47.26 16.89
C HIS A 273 -16.30 -48.42 17.33
#